data_269fc1611823ed258444d733f3a1f129
#
_entry.id   269fc1611823ed258444d733f3a1f129
#
_cell.length_a   1.000
_cell.length_b   1.000
_cell.length_c   1.000
_cell.angle_alpha   90.00
_cell.angle_beta   90.00
_cell.angle_gamma   90.00
#
_symmetry.space_group_name_H-M   'P 1'
#
loop_
_entity.id
_entity.type
_entity.pdbx_description
1 polymer ?
#
loop_
_entity_poly.entity_id
_entity_poly.type
_entity_poly.pdbx_seq_one_letter_code
_entity_poly.pdbx_strand_id
1 'polypeptide(L)'
;MEFDAFTGGVAPGGLRSKSDIRILICYILKSVGAPLSGEDIIRILQEKSLANYFEANDALSALTALGNISRDEDGNYKLEPQGSSVAENLDVLLPLSVRDKAVAAAMAMLASAKVERENTVTTTRTENGYNVTCHISGGDMELMSLTVYVPDLYQARVVKKNFHRDPQRVYNLLLAALT
;
A
#
# COMPACT_ATOMS: atom_id res chain seq x y z
N MET A 1 -30.79 -5.50 17.37
CA MET A 1 -29.58 -5.96 16.67
C MET A 1 -28.44 -5.17 17.32
N GLU A 2 -27.74 -5.77 18.28
CA GLU A 2 -26.61 -5.14 18.94
C GLU A 2 -25.51 -4.94 17.90
N PHE A 3 -25.09 -3.70 17.68
CA PHE A 3 -23.99 -3.34 16.83
C PHE A 3 -22.70 -3.72 17.59
N ASP A 4 -22.16 -4.88 17.29
CA ASP A 4 -20.86 -5.29 17.82
C ASP A 4 -19.77 -4.42 17.15
N ALA A 5 -19.21 -3.48 17.94
CA ALA A 5 -18.16 -2.57 17.48
C ALA A 5 -16.92 -3.31 16.91
N PHE A 6 -16.77 -4.58 17.28
CA PHE A 6 -15.68 -5.45 16.83
C PHE A 6 -15.83 -5.86 15.35
N THR A 7 -17.07 -5.99 14.86
CA THR A 7 -17.34 -6.41 13.46
C THR A 7 -17.70 -5.25 12.54
N GLY A 8 -17.72 -4.02 13.04
CA GLY A 8 -18.01 -2.83 12.25
C GLY A 8 -16.99 -2.65 11.11
N GLY A 9 -17.47 -2.71 9.86
CA GLY A 9 -16.63 -2.58 8.67
C GLY A 9 -15.94 -3.86 8.18
N VAL A 10 -16.17 -5.01 8.83
CA VAL A 10 -15.64 -6.31 8.42
C VAL A 10 -16.66 -7.03 7.53
N ALA A 11 -16.25 -7.43 6.32
CA ALA A 11 -17.10 -8.17 5.40
C ALA A 11 -17.39 -9.60 5.91
N PRO A 12 -18.49 -10.25 5.45
CA PRO A 12 -18.69 -11.68 5.67
C PRO A 12 -17.45 -12.47 5.20
N GLY A 13 -16.81 -13.21 6.13
CA GLY A 13 -15.54 -13.93 5.88
C GLY A 13 -14.27 -13.15 6.24
N GLY A 14 -14.38 -11.93 6.79
CA GLY A 14 -13.26 -11.24 7.44
C GLY A 14 -12.93 -11.82 8.83
N LEU A 15 -11.86 -11.32 9.42
CA LEU A 15 -11.35 -11.83 10.70
C LEU A 15 -12.22 -11.32 11.87
N ARG A 16 -12.49 -12.21 12.82
CA ARG A 16 -13.35 -11.94 13.97
C ARG A 16 -12.63 -12.08 15.32
N SER A 17 -11.37 -12.47 15.33
CA SER A 17 -10.59 -12.57 16.54
C SER A 17 -9.35 -11.69 16.47
N LYS A 18 -8.95 -11.13 17.63
CA LYS A 18 -7.71 -10.37 17.78
C LYS A 18 -6.48 -11.23 17.42
N SER A 19 -6.54 -12.52 17.73
CA SER A 19 -5.46 -13.46 17.40
C SER A 19 -5.29 -13.62 15.90
N ASP A 20 -6.40 -13.77 15.15
CA ASP A 20 -6.35 -13.93 13.69
C ASP A 20 -5.76 -12.69 13.00
N ILE A 21 -6.14 -11.49 13.47
CA ILE A 21 -5.58 -10.23 12.95
C ILE A 21 -4.07 -10.16 13.18
N ARG A 22 -3.59 -10.56 14.36
CA ARG A 22 -2.15 -10.59 14.69
C ARG A 22 -1.40 -11.59 13.79
N ILE A 23 -1.94 -12.80 13.62
CA ILE A 23 -1.36 -13.83 12.74
C ILE A 23 -1.31 -13.30 11.30
N LEU A 24 -2.37 -12.64 10.83
CA LEU A 24 -2.42 -12.09 9.48
C LEU A 24 -1.39 -10.99 9.26
N ILE A 25 -1.18 -10.09 10.22
CA ILE A 25 -0.14 -9.05 10.14
C ILE A 25 1.26 -9.68 10.03
N CYS A 26 1.56 -10.68 10.89
CA CYS A 26 2.83 -11.40 10.79
C CYS A 26 2.98 -12.10 9.42
N TYR A 27 1.91 -12.71 8.92
CA TYR A 27 1.89 -13.38 7.62
C TYR A 27 2.12 -12.41 6.46
N ILE A 28 1.50 -11.22 6.48
CA ILE A 28 1.72 -10.16 5.48
C ILE A 28 3.18 -9.74 5.47
N LEU A 29 3.73 -9.37 6.63
CA LEU A 29 5.12 -8.90 6.76
C LEU A 29 6.12 -9.96 6.29
N LYS A 30 5.85 -11.24 6.60
CA LYS A 30 6.67 -12.36 6.14
C LYS A 30 6.61 -12.54 4.63
N SER A 31 5.40 -12.53 4.06
CA SER A 31 5.17 -12.76 2.63
C SER A 31 5.75 -11.62 1.78
N VAL A 32 5.71 -10.40 2.29
CA VAL A 32 6.27 -9.21 1.65
C VAL A 32 7.81 -9.20 1.73
N GLY A 33 8.37 -9.67 2.85
CA GLY A 33 9.82 -9.70 3.08
C GLY A 33 10.48 -8.32 3.21
N ALA A 34 9.67 -7.27 3.43
CA ALA A 34 10.13 -5.88 3.60
C ALA A 34 9.35 -5.18 4.71
N PRO A 35 9.93 -4.15 5.37
CA PRO A 35 9.19 -3.32 6.32
C PRO A 35 8.01 -2.60 5.67
N LEU A 36 6.92 -2.45 6.40
CA LEU A 36 5.73 -1.71 6.00
C LEU A 36 5.37 -0.64 7.03
N SER A 37 4.88 0.51 6.58
CA SER A 37 4.36 1.52 7.50
C SER A 37 3.09 1.02 8.21
N GLY A 38 2.82 1.54 9.40
CA GLY A 38 1.58 1.20 10.12
C GLY A 38 0.34 1.59 9.32
N GLU A 39 0.39 2.72 8.61
CA GLU A 39 -0.69 3.18 7.73
C GLU A 39 -0.94 2.20 6.58
N ASP A 40 0.12 1.67 5.98
CA ASP A 40 0.00 0.70 4.88
C ASP A 40 -0.60 -0.62 5.35
N ILE A 41 -0.15 -1.14 6.50
CA ILE A 41 -0.71 -2.36 7.09
C ILE A 41 -2.21 -2.17 7.38
N ILE A 42 -2.58 -1.06 8.01
CA ILE A 42 -3.98 -0.74 8.33
C ILE A 42 -4.79 -0.60 7.04
N ARG A 43 -4.28 0.09 6.03
CA ARG A 43 -4.93 0.28 4.73
C ARG A 43 -5.17 -1.06 4.02
N ILE A 44 -4.21 -1.98 4.00
CA ILE A 44 -4.36 -3.33 3.45
C ILE A 44 -5.54 -4.05 4.11
N LEU A 45 -5.59 -4.01 5.45
CA LEU A 45 -6.64 -4.70 6.21
C LEU A 45 -8.02 -4.08 5.96
N GLN A 46 -8.12 -2.75 5.89
CA GLN A 46 -9.37 -2.03 5.66
C GLN A 46 -9.90 -2.15 4.23
N GLU A 47 -9.05 -1.95 3.20
CA GLU A 47 -9.46 -2.02 1.80
C GLU A 47 -10.03 -3.38 1.40
N LYS A 48 -9.58 -4.43 2.07
CA LYS A 48 -10.10 -5.79 1.89
C LYS A 48 -11.18 -6.17 2.88
N SER A 49 -11.60 -5.23 3.74
CA SER A 49 -12.58 -5.46 4.80
C SER A 49 -12.22 -6.67 5.69
N LEU A 50 -10.92 -6.86 5.96
CA LEU A 50 -10.40 -7.97 6.75
C LEU A 50 -10.42 -7.66 8.24
N ALA A 51 -10.13 -6.41 8.62
CA ALA A 51 -10.21 -5.90 9.99
C ALA A 51 -10.57 -4.41 9.98
N ASN A 52 -11.11 -3.90 11.09
CA ASN A 52 -11.36 -2.48 11.23
C ASN A 52 -10.09 -1.73 11.73
N TYR A 53 -10.14 -0.40 11.66
CA TYR A 53 -9.02 0.47 12.04
C TYR A 53 -8.54 0.25 13.48
N PHE A 54 -9.45 0.16 14.43
CA PHE A 54 -9.12 0.06 15.85
C PHE A 54 -8.47 -1.28 16.18
N GLU A 55 -9.01 -2.37 15.63
CA GLU A 55 -8.49 -3.72 15.83
C GLU A 55 -7.10 -3.89 15.17
N ALA A 56 -6.89 -3.27 14.00
CA ALA A 56 -5.58 -3.28 13.34
C ALA A 56 -4.51 -2.54 14.17
N ASN A 57 -4.83 -1.36 14.72
CA ASN A 57 -3.92 -0.62 15.59
C ASN A 57 -3.64 -1.36 16.92
N ASP A 58 -4.67 -1.93 17.55
CA ASP A 58 -4.52 -2.73 18.76
C ASP A 58 -3.61 -3.95 18.51
N ALA A 59 -3.79 -4.60 17.37
CA ALA A 59 -2.96 -5.73 16.97
C ALA A 59 -1.49 -5.34 16.74
N LEU A 60 -1.20 -4.21 16.07
CA LEU A 60 0.17 -3.69 15.88
C LEU A 60 0.83 -3.37 17.23
N SER A 61 0.10 -2.72 18.13
CA SER A 61 0.59 -2.40 19.47
C SER A 61 0.92 -3.66 20.26
N ALA A 62 0.02 -4.64 20.25
CA ALA A 62 0.20 -5.91 20.94
C ALA A 62 1.36 -6.74 20.37
N LEU A 63 1.50 -6.80 19.05
CA LEU A 63 2.61 -7.51 18.39
C LEU A 63 3.97 -6.89 18.71
N THR A 64 4.03 -5.56 18.81
CA THR A 64 5.23 -4.84 19.23
C THR A 64 5.57 -5.15 20.69
N ALA A 65 4.59 -5.10 21.58
CA ALA A 65 4.78 -5.42 23.01
C ALA A 65 5.23 -6.87 23.23
N LEU A 66 4.78 -7.80 22.39
CA LEU A 66 5.17 -9.22 22.41
C LEU A 66 6.52 -9.50 21.72
N GLY A 67 7.14 -8.51 21.08
CA GLY A 67 8.40 -8.70 20.35
C GLY A 67 8.27 -9.50 19.05
N ASN A 68 7.05 -9.62 18.50
CA ASN A 68 6.83 -10.29 17.21
C ASN A 68 7.18 -9.39 16.03
N ILE A 69 7.04 -8.08 16.21
CA ILE A 69 7.43 -7.04 15.26
C ILE A 69 8.17 -5.93 16.00
N SER A 70 9.03 -5.20 15.31
CA SER A 70 9.69 -3.99 15.83
C SER A 70 9.55 -2.85 14.82
N ARG A 71 9.85 -1.63 15.24
CA ARG A 71 9.96 -0.49 14.32
C ARG A 71 11.41 -0.26 13.94
N ASP A 72 11.63 0.04 12.65
CA ASP A 72 12.91 0.53 12.15
C ASP A 72 13.09 2.03 12.40
N GLU A 73 14.21 2.61 11.94
CA GLU A 73 14.54 4.04 12.08
C GLU A 73 13.55 4.97 11.37
N ASP A 74 12.92 4.49 10.30
CA ASP A 74 11.90 5.21 9.53
C ASP A 74 10.49 5.05 10.12
N GLY A 75 10.36 4.27 11.21
CA GLY A 75 9.09 3.99 11.88
C GLY A 75 8.26 2.91 11.23
N ASN A 76 8.78 2.19 10.24
CA ASN A 76 8.11 1.05 9.61
C ASN A 76 8.22 -0.19 10.50
N TYR A 77 7.23 -1.06 10.39
CA TYR A 77 7.21 -2.34 11.09
C TYR A 77 7.95 -3.41 10.29
N LYS A 78 8.87 -4.08 10.94
CA LYS A 78 9.57 -5.26 10.45
C LYS A 78 9.24 -6.49 11.30
N LEU A 79 9.29 -7.66 10.68
CA LEU A 79 9.03 -8.93 11.34
C LEU A 79 10.27 -9.38 12.12
N GLU A 80 10.06 -9.77 13.38
CA GLU A 80 11.08 -10.36 14.23
C GLU A 80 11.02 -11.90 14.18
N PRO A 81 12.05 -12.64 14.64
CA PRO A 81 12.07 -14.11 14.59
C PRO A 81 10.86 -14.78 15.25
N GLN A 82 10.36 -14.21 16.36
CA GLN A 82 9.15 -14.71 17.00
C GLN A 82 7.91 -14.54 16.14
N GLY A 83 7.77 -13.38 15.47
CA GLY A 83 6.70 -13.13 14.51
C GLY A 83 6.77 -14.02 13.27
N SER A 84 7.99 -14.35 12.81
CA SER A 84 8.18 -15.33 11.73
C SER A 84 7.67 -16.72 12.12
N SER A 85 7.98 -17.16 13.34
CA SER A 85 7.46 -18.43 13.86
C SER A 85 5.93 -18.43 13.98
N VAL A 86 5.32 -17.31 14.37
CA VAL A 86 3.86 -17.16 14.39
C VAL A 86 3.30 -17.29 12.98
N ALA A 87 3.89 -16.59 12.00
CA ALA A 87 3.44 -16.66 10.61
C ALA A 87 3.58 -18.08 10.01
N GLU A 88 4.62 -18.83 10.37
CA GLU A 88 4.87 -20.18 9.84
C GLU A 88 3.97 -21.25 10.42
N ASN A 89 3.70 -21.16 11.72
CA ASN A 89 3.02 -22.25 12.43
C ASN A 89 1.52 -22.02 12.59
N LEU A 90 1.06 -20.78 12.51
CA LEU A 90 -0.33 -20.41 12.77
C LEU A 90 -1.09 -19.88 11.55
N ASP A 91 -0.45 -19.74 10.40
CA ASP A 91 -1.11 -19.28 9.16
C ASP A 91 -2.25 -20.22 8.72
N VAL A 92 -2.14 -21.52 9.02
CA VAL A 92 -3.17 -22.51 8.74
C VAL A 92 -4.50 -22.27 9.46
N LEU A 93 -4.48 -21.47 10.53
CA LEU A 93 -5.69 -21.04 11.25
C LEU A 93 -6.48 -19.99 10.47
N LEU A 94 -5.85 -19.30 9.52
CA LEU A 94 -6.49 -18.30 8.68
C LEU A 94 -7.08 -18.93 7.42
N PRO A 95 -8.29 -18.55 7.00
CA PRO A 95 -8.83 -18.95 5.71
C PRO A 95 -7.87 -18.58 4.57
N LEU A 96 -7.65 -19.50 3.62
CA LEU A 96 -6.76 -19.26 2.49
C LEU A 96 -7.14 -17.98 1.72
N SER A 97 -8.44 -17.76 1.51
CA SER A 97 -8.95 -16.56 0.84
C SER A 97 -8.61 -15.24 1.54
N VAL A 98 -8.45 -15.24 2.88
CA VAL A 98 -8.03 -14.08 3.66
C VAL A 98 -6.54 -13.83 3.45
N ARG A 99 -5.72 -14.89 3.53
CA ARG A 99 -4.28 -14.80 3.29
C ARG A 99 -3.97 -14.28 1.89
N ASP A 100 -4.58 -14.88 0.88
CA ASP A 100 -4.36 -14.50 -0.53
C ASP A 100 -4.77 -13.03 -0.79
N LYS A 101 -5.94 -12.61 -0.29
CA LYS A 101 -6.40 -11.22 -0.42
C LYS A 101 -5.45 -10.23 0.24
N ALA A 102 -4.94 -10.53 1.42
CA ALA A 102 -4.06 -9.66 2.16
C ALA A 102 -2.69 -9.52 1.46
N VAL A 103 -2.10 -10.63 1.05
CA VAL A 103 -0.80 -10.63 0.35
C VAL A 103 -0.92 -9.95 -1.01
N ALA A 104 -1.97 -10.24 -1.78
CA ALA A 104 -2.20 -9.59 -3.07
C ALA A 104 -2.35 -8.06 -2.92
N ALA A 105 -3.06 -7.59 -1.88
CA ALA A 105 -3.18 -6.16 -1.60
C ALA A 105 -1.84 -5.53 -1.22
N ALA A 106 -1.04 -6.20 -0.38
CA ALA A 106 0.28 -5.73 0.02
C ALA A 106 1.24 -5.63 -1.19
N MET A 107 1.27 -6.66 -2.02
CA MET A 107 2.09 -6.67 -3.24
C MET A 107 1.68 -5.59 -4.24
N ALA A 108 0.36 -5.38 -4.44
CA ALA A 108 -0.15 -4.33 -5.31
C ALA A 108 0.23 -2.93 -4.79
N MET A 109 0.18 -2.71 -3.47
CA MET A 109 0.59 -1.46 -2.84
C MET A 109 2.08 -1.20 -3.03
N LEU A 110 2.94 -2.19 -2.80
CA LEU A 110 4.39 -2.05 -3.02
C LEU A 110 4.73 -1.79 -4.49
N ALA A 111 4.04 -2.45 -5.42
CA ALA A 111 4.20 -2.21 -6.84
C ALA A 111 3.79 -0.76 -7.20
N SER A 112 2.68 -0.26 -6.65
CA SER A 112 2.25 1.14 -6.85
C SER A 112 3.26 2.13 -6.28
N ALA A 113 3.74 1.91 -5.05
CA ALA A 113 4.74 2.76 -4.42
C ALA A 113 6.07 2.78 -5.20
N LYS A 114 6.47 1.65 -5.79
CA LYS A 114 7.61 1.57 -6.69
C LYS A 114 7.40 2.41 -7.94
N VAL A 115 6.25 2.26 -8.60
CA VAL A 115 5.88 3.05 -9.79
C VAL A 115 5.89 4.54 -9.47
N GLU A 116 5.33 4.98 -8.35
CA GLU A 116 5.31 6.38 -7.95
C GLU A 116 6.71 6.95 -7.66
N ARG A 117 7.60 6.13 -7.12
CA ARG A 117 8.98 6.53 -6.84
C ARG A 117 9.82 6.62 -8.11
N GLU A 118 9.63 5.70 -9.05
CA GLU A 118 10.36 5.66 -10.32
C GLU A 118 9.79 6.65 -11.35
N ASN A 119 8.52 7.04 -11.22
CA ASN A 119 7.84 7.92 -12.16
C ASN A 119 7.25 9.12 -11.41
N THR A 120 8.08 10.11 -11.16
CA THR A 120 7.70 11.26 -10.33
C THR A 120 6.83 12.26 -11.10
N VAL A 121 5.95 12.96 -10.37
CA VAL A 121 5.12 14.02 -10.92
C VAL A 121 5.25 15.26 -10.05
N THR A 122 5.73 16.34 -10.66
CA THR A 122 5.81 17.65 -10.01
C THR A 122 4.70 18.56 -10.52
N THR A 123 4.17 19.42 -9.65
CA THR A 123 3.14 20.39 -10.01
C THR A 123 3.60 21.77 -9.59
N THR A 124 3.77 22.66 -10.55
CA THR A 124 4.22 24.04 -10.34
C THR A 124 3.10 24.99 -10.68
N ARG A 125 2.78 25.91 -9.76
CA ARG A 125 1.78 26.96 -10.00
C ARG A 125 2.31 27.99 -10.99
N THR A 126 1.48 28.40 -11.95
CA THR A 126 1.71 29.50 -12.88
C THR A 126 0.72 30.65 -12.60
N GLU A 127 0.82 31.76 -13.30
CA GLU A 127 -0.11 32.90 -13.13
C GLU A 127 -1.57 32.50 -13.37
N ASN A 128 -1.85 31.64 -14.34
CA ASN A 128 -3.20 31.31 -14.77
C ASN A 128 -3.58 29.84 -14.59
N GLY A 129 -2.75 29.04 -13.89
CA GLY A 129 -3.00 27.61 -13.72
C GLY A 129 -1.81 26.86 -13.15
N TYR A 130 -1.55 25.67 -13.68
CA TYR A 130 -0.52 24.78 -13.18
C TYR A 130 0.21 24.07 -14.34
N ASN A 131 1.52 23.96 -14.22
CA ASN A 131 2.32 23.04 -15.02
C ASN A 131 2.48 21.73 -14.27
N VAL A 132 2.12 20.63 -14.88
CA VAL A 132 2.30 19.27 -14.35
C VAL A 132 3.39 18.61 -15.16
N THR A 133 4.53 18.33 -14.54
CA THR A 133 5.66 17.65 -15.18
C THR A 133 5.71 16.22 -14.70
N CYS A 134 5.58 15.30 -15.65
CA CYS A 134 5.66 13.86 -15.45
C CYS A 134 7.04 13.36 -15.90
N HIS A 135 7.74 12.64 -15.03
CA HIS A 135 9.06 12.06 -15.30
C HIS A 135 8.95 10.54 -15.34
N ILE A 136 9.54 9.91 -16.33
CA ILE A 136 9.70 8.46 -16.41
C ILE A 136 11.20 8.14 -16.34
N SER A 137 11.57 7.31 -15.37
CA SER A 137 12.93 6.84 -15.19
C SER A 137 13.09 5.39 -15.64
N GLY A 138 14.22 5.08 -16.26
CA GLY A 138 14.67 3.73 -16.60
C GLY A 138 15.90 3.36 -15.82
N GLY A 139 15.78 3.05 -14.52
CA GLY A 139 16.91 2.89 -13.62
C GLY A 139 17.52 4.23 -13.25
N ASP A 140 18.82 4.43 -13.58
CA ASP A 140 19.55 5.66 -13.25
C ASP A 140 19.39 6.76 -14.31
N MET A 141 18.59 6.53 -15.35
CA MET A 141 18.43 7.44 -16.48
C MET A 141 17.00 7.94 -16.61
N GLU A 142 16.82 9.24 -16.86
CA GLU A 142 15.53 9.80 -17.24
C GLU A 142 15.23 9.46 -18.71
N LEU A 143 14.15 8.71 -18.94
CA LEU A 143 13.71 8.32 -20.27
C LEU A 143 12.81 9.37 -20.92
N MET A 144 12.02 10.07 -20.10
CA MET A 144 11.06 11.07 -20.56
C MET A 144 10.76 12.09 -19.48
N SER A 145 10.66 13.35 -19.89
CA SER A 145 10.05 14.43 -19.12
C SER A 145 8.99 15.10 -19.96
N LEU A 146 7.74 15.11 -19.49
CA LEU A 146 6.60 15.70 -20.16
C LEU A 146 5.91 16.73 -19.29
N THR A 147 5.84 17.98 -19.74
CA THR A 147 5.11 19.04 -19.03
C THR A 147 3.80 19.36 -19.74
N VAL A 148 2.71 19.33 -18.99
CA VAL A 148 1.36 19.68 -19.48
C VAL A 148 0.81 20.82 -18.63
N TYR A 149 0.32 21.88 -19.30
CA TYR A 149 -0.41 22.96 -18.64
C TYR A 149 -1.85 22.51 -18.35
N VAL A 150 -2.35 22.86 -17.15
CA VAL A 150 -3.75 22.66 -16.76
C VAL A 150 -4.26 23.92 -16.01
N PRO A 151 -5.56 24.28 -16.17
CA PRO A 151 -6.08 25.52 -15.60
C PRO A 151 -6.29 25.47 -14.09
N ASP A 152 -6.45 24.30 -13.49
CA ASP A 152 -6.78 24.17 -12.07
C ASP A 152 -6.09 22.97 -11.39
N LEU A 153 -6.11 23.00 -10.07
CA LEU A 153 -5.48 21.96 -9.25
C LEU A 153 -6.20 20.60 -9.33
N TYR A 154 -7.50 20.60 -9.63
CA TYR A 154 -8.25 19.34 -9.81
C TYR A 154 -7.72 18.59 -11.03
N GLN A 155 -7.58 19.30 -12.16
CA GLN A 155 -7.01 18.69 -13.38
C GLN A 155 -5.57 18.26 -13.17
N ALA A 156 -4.76 19.01 -12.42
CA ALA A 156 -3.41 18.58 -12.06
C ALA A 156 -3.39 17.25 -11.31
N ARG A 157 -4.30 17.06 -10.35
CA ARG A 157 -4.46 15.79 -9.63
C ARG A 157 -4.93 14.66 -10.53
N VAL A 158 -5.82 14.94 -11.48
CA VAL A 158 -6.29 13.93 -12.46
C VAL A 158 -5.15 13.49 -13.36
N VAL A 159 -4.33 14.42 -13.86
CA VAL A 159 -3.14 14.09 -14.66
C VAL A 159 -2.19 13.21 -13.86
N LYS A 160 -1.83 13.63 -12.63
CA LYS A 160 -0.95 12.85 -11.74
C LYS A 160 -1.48 11.44 -11.53
N LYS A 161 -2.77 11.30 -11.16
CA LYS A 161 -3.40 9.99 -10.91
C LYS A 161 -3.38 9.09 -12.14
N ASN A 162 -3.73 9.64 -13.31
CA ASN A 162 -3.78 8.87 -14.54
C ASN A 162 -2.39 8.48 -15.04
N PHE A 163 -1.40 9.34 -14.86
CA PHE A 163 -0.01 9.05 -15.19
C PHE A 163 0.53 7.90 -14.34
N HIS A 164 0.40 7.95 -13.00
CA HIS A 164 0.87 6.89 -12.12
C HIS A 164 0.15 5.54 -12.33
N ARG A 165 -1.07 5.55 -12.89
CA ARG A 165 -1.78 4.32 -13.19
C ARG A 165 -1.09 3.49 -14.27
N ASP A 166 -0.50 4.13 -15.28
CA ASP A 166 0.18 3.45 -16.39
C ASP A 166 1.19 4.39 -17.09
N PRO A 167 2.34 4.68 -16.46
CA PRO A 167 3.37 5.54 -17.04
C PRO A 167 3.93 4.99 -18.35
N GLN A 168 4.08 3.66 -18.43
CA GLN A 168 4.63 2.99 -19.60
C GLN A 168 3.75 3.16 -20.84
N ARG A 169 2.44 3.15 -20.66
CA ARG A 169 1.50 3.44 -21.75
C ARG A 169 1.67 4.85 -22.29
N VAL A 170 1.86 5.84 -21.42
CA VAL A 170 2.10 7.24 -21.83
C VAL A 170 3.37 7.33 -22.64
N TYR A 171 4.46 6.71 -22.18
CA TYR A 171 5.73 6.65 -22.89
C TYR A 171 5.59 6.03 -24.28
N ASN A 172 4.98 4.85 -24.35
CA ASN A 172 4.80 4.13 -25.60
C ASN A 172 3.93 4.88 -26.62
N LEU A 173 2.86 5.56 -26.16
CA LEU A 173 2.01 6.38 -27.02
C LEU A 173 2.75 7.58 -27.59
N LEU A 174 3.55 8.27 -26.78
CA LEU A 174 4.36 9.39 -27.25
C LEU A 174 5.45 8.93 -28.21
N LEU A 175 6.14 7.84 -27.89
CA LEU A 175 7.15 7.28 -28.77
C LEU A 175 6.56 6.88 -30.13
N ALA A 176 5.41 6.18 -30.13
CA ALA A 176 4.71 5.80 -31.38
C ALA A 176 4.17 6.99 -32.17
N ALA A 177 3.89 8.13 -31.52
CA ALA A 177 3.46 9.34 -32.20
C ALA A 177 4.61 10.15 -32.81
N LEU A 178 5.85 9.92 -32.35
CA LEU A 178 7.04 10.65 -32.77
C LEU A 178 7.90 9.86 -33.79
N THR A 179 7.64 8.57 -33.93
CA THR A 179 8.35 7.65 -34.85
C THR A 179 7.43 7.15 -35.96
#